data_d944d40f1c838c46e7d4348035d5f59f
#
_entry.id   d944d40f1c838c46e7d4348035d5f59f
#
_cell.length_a   1.000
_cell.length_b   1.000
_cell.length_c   1.000
_cell.angle_alpha   90.00
_cell.angle_beta   90.00
_cell.angle_gamma   90.00
#
_symmetry.space_group_name_H-M   'P 1'
#
loop_
_entity.id
_entity.type
_entity.pdbx_description
1 polymer ?
#
loop_
_entity_poly.entity_id
_entity_poly.type
_entity_poly.pdbx_seq_one_letter_code
_entity_poly.pdbx_strand_id
1 'polypeptide(L)'
;GIPIHGYKSGTVPGLVSTWFEAHQRYGKLPMATLLEQAIDYAENGFPANTGFVRRIAGHLKLAPDTQVFKDMGIDVHVKIGDLVVQKDLARSLREIADSGRAAFYEGRIAQQLVKGSDGWFNEEDLKAHTTRVLDPLSVKYRDITVYGQPPPTQGMILMEELLLNERFDIASLSEADRIHVGAESKK
;
A
#
# COMPACT_ATOMS: atom_id res chain seq x y z
N GLY A 1 -0.05 7.75 -22.32
CA GLY A 1 0.42 6.80 -21.30
C GLY A 1 -0.32 7.03 -19.98
N ILE A 2 -0.21 6.10 -19.06
CA ILE A 2 -0.79 6.23 -17.70
C ILE A 2 0.02 7.31 -16.96
N PRO A 3 -0.60 8.32 -16.36
CA PRO A 3 0.12 9.34 -15.61
C PRO A 3 0.78 8.75 -14.37
N ILE A 4 1.89 9.35 -13.94
CA ILE A 4 2.64 8.87 -12.75
C ILE A 4 1.96 9.33 -11.45
N HIS A 5 1.21 10.42 -11.48
CA HIS A 5 0.57 11.04 -10.32
C HIS A 5 -0.91 11.33 -10.57
N GLY A 6 -1.65 11.49 -9.48
CA GLY A 6 -3.07 11.81 -9.48
C GLY A 6 -3.97 10.58 -9.60
N TYR A 7 -5.27 10.78 -9.52
CA TYR A 7 -6.27 9.69 -9.48
C TYR A 7 -6.25 8.79 -10.73
N LYS A 8 -5.86 9.33 -11.90
CA LYS A 8 -5.76 8.57 -13.16
C LYS A 8 -4.59 7.58 -13.19
N SER A 9 -3.68 7.63 -12.21
CA SER A 9 -2.62 6.62 -12.05
C SER A 9 -3.06 5.43 -11.20
N GLY A 10 -4.21 5.53 -10.54
CA GLY A 10 -4.74 4.51 -9.64
C GLY A 10 -5.76 3.59 -10.31
N THR A 11 -5.87 2.39 -9.77
CA THR A 11 -6.96 1.44 -10.02
C THR A 11 -7.93 1.45 -8.85
N VAL A 12 -9.02 0.70 -8.91
CA VAL A 12 -9.92 0.52 -7.76
C VAL A 12 -9.12 0.09 -6.54
N PRO A 13 -9.23 0.82 -5.40
CA PRO A 13 -8.46 0.50 -4.20
C PRO A 13 -8.87 -0.84 -3.61
N GLY A 14 -7.97 -1.82 -3.62
CA GLY A 14 -8.27 -3.20 -3.21
C GLY A 14 -7.98 -3.54 -1.75
N LEU A 15 -7.31 -2.65 -1.00
CA LEU A 15 -6.79 -2.96 0.33
C LEU A 15 -7.88 -3.37 1.33
N VAL A 16 -8.98 -2.62 1.40
CA VAL A 16 -10.08 -2.92 2.33
C VAL A 16 -10.73 -4.26 2.00
N SER A 17 -10.95 -4.56 0.72
CA SER A 17 -11.47 -5.86 0.29
C SER A 17 -10.52 -7.01 0.72
N THR A 18 -9.21 -6.80 0.61
CA THR A 18 -8.21 -7.76 1.04
C THR A 18 -8.23 -7.98 2.56
N TRP A 19 -8.45 -6.93 3.37
CA TRP A 19 -8.61 -7.10 4.82
C TRP A 19 -9.75 -8.04 5.16
N PHE A 20 -10.92 -7.84 4.55
CA PHE A 20 -12.09 -8.68 4.82
C PHE A 20 -11.92 -10.10 4.29
N GLU A 21 -11.32 -10.29 3.12
CA GLU A 21 -11.03 -11.63 2.59
C GLU A 21 -10.06 -12.40 3.48
N ALA A 22 -8.96 -11.77 3.91
CA ALA A 22 -8.00 -12.36 4.83
C ALA A 22 -8.62 -12.65 6.21
N HIS A 23 -9.43 -11.72 6.72
CA HIS A 23 -10.13 -11.88 7.99
C HIS A 23 -11.14 -13.02 7.96
N GLN A 24 -11.93 -13.15 6.91
CA GLN A 24 -12.88 -14.24 6.75
C GLN A 24 -12.21 -15.62 6.79
N ARG A 25 -10.99 -15.72 6.24
CA ARG A 25 -10.24 -16.99 6.18
C ARG A 25 -9.47 -17.30 7.46
N TYR A 26 -8.89 -16.31 8.06
CA TYR A 26 -7.88 -16.48 9.11
C TYR A 26 -8.14 -15.67 10.38
N GLY A 27 -9.05 -14.69 10.32
CA GLY A 27 -9.36 -13.79 11.44
C GLY A 27 -10.11 -14.50 12.57
N LYS A 28 -9.78 -14.11 13.80
CA LYS A 28 -10.44 -14.63 15.01
C LYS A 28 -11.09 -13.53 15.84
N LEU A 29 -10.53 -12.32 15.80
CA LEU A 29 -11.05 -11.16 16.54
C LEU A 29 -12.02 -10.38 15.65
N PRO A 30 -13.03 -9.70 16.22
CA PRO A 30 -13.88 -8.79 15.46
C PRO A 30 -13.05 -7.72 14.72
N MET A 31 -13.46 -7.34 13.51
CA MET A 31 -12.77 -6.31 12.72
C MET A 31 -12.68 -4.98 13.47
N ALA A 32 -13.70 -4.62 14.23
CA ALA A 32 -13.71 -3.42 15.08
C ALA A 32 -12.57 -3.43 16.09
N THR A 33 -12.31 -4.58 16.74
CA THR A 33 -11.19 -4.73 17.68
C THR A 33 -9.84 -4.59 16.96
N LEU A 34 -9.71 -5.13 15.75
CA LEU A 34 -8.47 -5.03 14.97
C LEU A 34 -8.17 -3.60 14.51
N LEU A 35 -9.21 -2.81 14.26
CA LEU A 35 -9.07 -1.42 13.81
C LEU A 35 -8.99 -0.41 14.96
N GLU A 36 -9.31 -0.80 16.20
CA GLU A 36 -9.39 0.09 17.38
C GLU A 36 -8.14 0.97 17.55
N GLN A 37 -6.96 0.37 17.52
CA GLN A 37 -5.70 1.09 17.67
C GLN A 37 -5.44 2.07 16.53
N ALA A 38 -5.77 1.68 15.29
CA ALA A 38 -5.61 2.55 14.13
C ALA A 38 -6.59 3.73 14.18
N ILE A 39 -7.81 3.49 14.66
CA ILE A 39 -8.81 4.55 14.89
C ILE A 39 -8.34 5.51 15.97
N ASP A 40 -7.81 5.00 17.08
CA ASP A 40 -7.29 5.80 18.17
C ASP A 40 -6.15 6.72 17.71
N TYR A 41 -5.15 6.17 17.01
CA TYR A 41 -4.06 6.97 16.45
C TYR A 41 -4.52 8.01 15.43
N ALA A 42 -5.50 7.68 14.60
CA ALA A 42 -6.03 8.64 13.65
C ALA A 42 -6.82 9.75 14.33
N GLU A 43 -7.58 9.43 15.38
CA GLU A 43 -8.44 10.39 16.07
C GLU A 43 -7.70 11.26 17.07
N ASN A 44 -6.88 10.64 17.92
CA ASN A 44 -6.19 11.28 19.01
C ASN A 44 -4.76 11.68 18.66
N GLY A 45 -4.25 11.18 17.53
CA GLY A 45 -2.95 11.51 16.98
C GLY A 45 -1.84 10.57 17.38
N PHE A 46 -0.79 10.62 16.60
CA PHE A 46 0.48 9.92 16.85
C PHE A 46 1.66 10.89 16.69
N PRO A 47 2.77 10.70 17.40
CA PRO A 47 3.93 11.57 17.24
C PRO A 47 4.64 11.28 15.92
N ALA A 48 4.89 12.33 15.13
CA ALA A 48 5.62 12.23 13.88
C ALA A 48 7.06 11.73 14.13
N ASN A 49 7.45 10.65 13.49
CA ASN A 49 8.82 10.13 13.55
C ASN A 49 9.67 10.64 12.39
N THR A 50 10.97 10.37 12.44
CA THR A 50 11.94 10.77 11.39
C THR A 50 11.53 10.30 9.99
N GLY A 51 11.01 9.07 9.88
CA GLY A 51 10.58 8.50 8.60
C GLY A 51 9.39 9.26 8.01
N PHE A 52 8.42 9.62 8.84
CA PHE A 52 7.25 10.40 8.45
C PHE A 52 7.65 11.78 7.92
N VAL A 53 8.45 12.54 8.69
CA VAL A 53 8.93 13.87 8.30
C VAL A 53 9.75 13.83 7.01
N ARG A 54 10.68 12.86 6.87
CA ARG A 54 11.46 12.66 5.63
C ARG A 54 10.58 12.35 4.43
N ARG A 55 9.52 11.56 4.61
CA ARG A 55 8.62 11.18 3.51
C ARG A 55 7.87 12.39 2.99
N ILE A 56 7.35 13.26 3.86
CA ILE A 56 6.71 14.52 3.46
C ILE A 56 7.69 15.41 2.71
N ALA A 57 8.89 15.66 3.26
CA ALA A 57 9.89 16.48 2.63
C ALA A 57 10.35 15.91 1.26
N GLY A 58 10.44 14.59 1.13
CA GLY A 58 10.76 13.90 -0.12
C GLY A 58 9.66 14.08 -1.17
N HIS A 59 8.39 13.94 -0.76
CA HIS A 59 7.25 14.13 -1.66
C HIS A 59 7.20 15.55 -2.21
N LEU A 60 7.36 16.56 -1.35
CA LEU A 60 7.33 17.97 -1.75
C LEU A 60 8.42 18.36 -2.74
N LYS A 61 9.55 17.65 -2.77
CA LYS A 61 10.58 17.84 -3.80
C LYS A 61 10.16 17.32 -5.17
N LEU A 62 9.34 16.26 -5.21
CA LEU A 62 8.89 15.61 -6.44
C LEU A 62 7.59 16.22 -6.97
N ALA A 63 6.70 16.57 -6.06
CA ALA A 63 5.39 17.15 -6.34
C ALA A 63 5.09 18.25 -5.30
N PRO A 64 5.35 19.53 -5.61
CA PRO A 64 5.23 20.63 -4.64
C PRO A 64 3.78 20.99 -4.27
N ASP A 65 2.80 20.23 -4.72
CA ASP A 65 1.41 20.41 -4.32
C ASP A 65 1.20 20.02 -2.85
N THR A 66 0.85 21.01 -2.04
CA THR A 66 0.59 20.85 -0.60
C THR A 66 -0.87 20.54 -0.29
N GLN A 67 -1.78 20.63 -1.28
CA GLN A 67 -3.22 20.48 -1.03
C GLN A 67 -3.55 19.07 -0.52
N VAL A 68 -2.93 18.05 -1.09
CA VAL A 68 -3.12 16.66 -0.65
C VAL A 68 -2.82 16.47 0.84
N PHE A 69 -1.79 17.10 1.35
CA PHE A 69 -1.46 17.00 2.78
C PHE A 69 -2.47 17.72 3.66
N LYS A 70 -2.96 18.89 3.22
CA LYS A 70 -4.03 19.61 3.93
C LYS A 70 -5.31 18.80 3.99
N ASP A 71 -5.69 18.17 2.88
CA ASP A 71 -6.87 17.30 2.80
C ASP A 71 -6.73 16.07 3.71
N MET A 72 -5.50 15.61 3.93
CA MET A 72 -5.19 14.54 4.88
C MET A 72 -5.06 15.02 6.33
N GLY A 73 -5.20 16.31 6.62
CA GLY A 73 -4.98 16.88 7.96
C GLY A 73 -3.51 16.90 8.38
N ILE A 74 -2.57 16.92 7.42
CA ILE A 74 -1.13 16.88 7.69
C ILE A 74 -0.51 18.26 7.43
N ASP A 75 0.16 18.83 8.45
CA ASP A 75 1.01 19.99 8.25
C ASP A 75 2.30 19.58 7.52
N VAL A 76 2.57 20.23 6.39
CA VAL A 76 3.80 19.99 5.61
C VAL A 76 5.08 20.45 6.33
N HIS A 77 4.96 21.29 7.37
CA HIS A 77 6.06 21.76 8.22
C HIS A 77 6.20 20.94 9.51
N VAL A 78 5.49 19.80 9.60
CA VAL A 78 5.54 18.91 10.76
C VAL A 78 6.97 18.54 11.14
N LYS A 79 7.26 18.57 12.43
CA LYS A 79 8.55 18.23 13.02
C LYS A 79 8.47 16.90 13.75
N ILE A 80 9.63 16.30 14.01
CA ILE A 80 9.72 15.09 14.82
C ILE A 80 9.13 15.39 16.21
N GLY A 81 8.18 14.55 16.63
CA GLY A 81 7.47 14.68 17.90
C GLY A 81 6.15 15.46 17.83
N ASP A 82 5.89 16.22 16.74
CA ASP A 82 4.60 16.88 16.57
C ASP A 82 3.48 15.85 16.45
N LEU A 83 2.32 16.16 17.00
CA LEU A 83 1.17 15.28 16.97
C LEU A 83 0.44 15.39 15.61
N VAL A 84 0.31 14.28 14.92
CA VAL A 84 -0.43 14.17 13.65
C VAL A 84 -1.80 13.59 13.90
N VAL A 85 -2.85 14.35 13.61
CA VAL A 85 -4.25 13.98 13.84
C VAL A 85 -4.99 13.94 12.50
N GLN A 86 -5.68 12.83 12.21
CA GLN A 86 -6.39 12.58 10.95
C GLN A 86 -7.84 12.17 11.21
N LYS A 87 -8.69 13.10 11.67
CA LYS A 87 -10.07 12.82 12.07
C LYS A 87 -10.94 12.22 10.96
N ASP A 88 -10.71 12.61 9.72
CA ASP A 88 -11.45 12.04 8.58
C ASP A 88 -11.06 10.59 8.30
N LEU A 89 -9.78 10.24 8.52
CA LEU A 89 -9.33 8.85 8.48
C LEU A 89 -9.97 8.04 9.62
N ALA A 90 -9.99 8.59 10.84
CA ALA A 90 -10.63 7.93 11.98
C ALA A 90 -12.12 7.64 11.70
N ARG A 91 -12.84 8.63 11.15
CA ARG A 91 -14.24 8.44 10.75
C ARG A 91 -14.40 7.33 9.72
N SER A 92 -13.57 7.32 8.69
CA SER A 92 -13.62 6.29 7.64
C SER A 92 -13.30 4.90 8.17
N LEU A 93 -12.32 4.78 9.06
CA LEU A 93 -11.98 3.51 9.71
C LEU A 93 -13.12 3.00 10.62
N ARG A 94 -13.83 3.90 11.34
CA ARG A 94 -15.01 3.51 12.12
C ARG A 94 -16.12 3.00 11.23
N GLU A 95 -16.44 3.71 10.15
CA GLU A 95 -17.47 3.25 9.20
C GLU A 95 -17.14 1.86 8.65
N ILE A 96 -15.87 1.59 8.35
CA ILE A 96 -15.41 0.27 7.92
C ILE A 96 -15.53 -0.77 9.05
N ALA A 97 -15.17 -0.40 10.28
CA ALA A 97 -15.27 -1.28 11.44
C ALA A 97 -16.72 -1.68 11.74
N ASP A 98 -17.65 -0.73 11.64
CA ASP A 98 -19.06 -0.90 11.99
C ASP A 98 -19.87 -1.57 10.89
N SER A 99 -19.63 -1.20 9.62
CA SER A 99 -20.45 -1.59 8.47
C SER A 99 -19.73 -2.49 7.47
N GLY A 100 -18.51 -2.87 7.77
CA GLY A 100 -17.77 -3.83 6.97
C GLY A 100 -17.30 -3.29 5.61
N ARG A 101 -17.04 -4.21 4.69
CA ARG A 101 -16.58 -3.94 3.34
C ARG A 101 -17.48 -2.95 2.58
N ALA A 102 -18.80 -3.06 2.76
CA ALA A 102 -19.79 -2.24 2.07
C ALA A 102 -19.60 -0.74 2.39
N ALA A 103 -19.17 -0.38 3.59
CA ALA A 103 -18.89 1.02 3.96
C ALA A 103 -17.89 1.69 3.01
N PHE A 104 -16.88 0.93 2.54
CA PHE A 104 -15.86 1.45 1.63
C PHE A 104 -16.31 1.45 0.17
N TYR A 105 -16.95 0.36 -0.29
CA TYR A 105 -17.21 0.16 -1.72
C TYR A 105 -18.60 0.58 -2.18
N GLU A 106 -19.55 0.80 -1.26
CA GLU A 106 -20.95 1.09 -1.56
C GLU A 106 -21.53 2.26 -0.74
N GLY A 107 -20.75 2.72 0.27
CA GLY A 107 -21.18 3.78 1.20
C GLY A 107 -20.64 5.17 0.86
N ARG A 108 -20.59 6.01 1.89
CA ARG A 108 -20.08 7.39 1.80
C ARG A 108 -18.67 7.45 1.20
N ILE A 109 -17.80 6.51 1.56
CA ILE A 109 -16.40 6.50 1.09
C ILE A 109 -16.37 6.30 -0.42
N ALA A 110 -17.16 5.36 -0.97
CA ALA A 110 -17.29 5.16 -2.42
C ALA A 110 -17.73 6.45 -3.13
N GLN A 111 -18.78 7.10 -2.61
CA GLN A 111 -19.29 8.36 -3.17
C GLN A 111 -18.23 9.46 -3.17
N GLN A 112 -17.42 9.56 -2.12
CA GLN A 112 -16.31 10.52 -2.05
C GLN A 112 -15.21 10.20 -3.07
N LEU A 113 -14.88 8.92 -3.27
CA LEU A 113 -13.91 8.48 -4.27
C LEU A 113 -14.38 8.81 -5.69
N VAL A 114 -15.64 8.53 -6.02
CA VAL A 114 -16.23 8.88 -7.32
C VAL A 114 -16.18 10.38 -7.56
N LYS A 115 -16.65 11.17 -6.58
CA LYS A 115 -16.65 12.63 -6.66
C LYS A 115 -15.24 13.21 -6.79
N GLY A 116 -14.29 12.73 -5.98
CA GLY A 116 -12.91 13.22 -5.95
C GLY A 116 -12.08 12.80 -7.15
N SER A 117 -12.51 11.80 -7.92
CA SER A 117 -11.80 11.30 -9.10
C SER A 117 -12.31 11.86 -10.42
N ASP A 118 -13.18 12.84 -10.39
CA ASP A 118 -13.76 13.45 -11.61
C ASP A 118 -14.32 12.39 -12.58
N GLY A 119 -15.00 11.37 -12.04
CA GLY A 119 -15.60 10.28 -12.81
C GLY A 119 -14.60 9.21 -13.30
N TRP A 120 -13.33 9.25 -12.89
CA TRP A 120 -12.39 8.17 -13.18
C TRP A 120 -12.78 6.85 -12.52
N PHE A 121 -13.22 6.91 -11.27
CA PHE A 121 -13.91 5.80 -10.59
C PHE A 121 -15.42 6.00 -10.72
N ASN A 122 -16.15 4.92 -10.85
CA ASN A 122 -17.61 4.91 -10.76
C ASN A 122 -18.07 3.95 -9.66
N GLU A 123 -19.32 4.07 -9.24
CA GLU A 123 -19.87 3.25 -8.14
C GLU A 123 -19.95 1.76 -8.52
N GLU A 124 -20.20 1.44 -9.79
CA GLU A 124 -20.31 0.07 -10.27
C GLU A 124 -18.97 -0.65 -10.19
N ASP A 125 -17.89 0.00 -10.63
CA ASP A 125 -16.54 -0.56 -10.55
C ASP A 125 -16.09 -0.78 -9.10
N LEU A 126 -16.38 0.17 -8.22
CA LEU A 126 -16.08 0.06 -6.80
C LEU A 126 -16.84 -1.12 -6.17
N LYS A 127 -18.15 -1.20 -6.40
CA LYS A 127 -19.01 -2.27 -5.89
C LYS A 127 -18.62 -3.64 -6.43
N ALA A 128 -18.30 -3.73 -7.73
CA ALA A 128 -17.92 -4.98 -8.40
C ALA A 128 -16.53 -5.49 -8.01
N HIS A 129 -15.71 -4.65 -7.34
CA HIS A 129 -14.36 -5.06 -6.96
C HIS A 129 -14.38 -6.26 -6.01
N THR A 130 -13.56 -7.27 -6.29
CA THR A 130 -13.37 -8.45 -5.44
C THR A 130 -11.90 -8.78 -5.30
N THR A 131 -11.49 -9.23 -4.12
CA THR A 131 -10.14 -9.74 -3.91
C THR A 131 -10.01 -11.15 -4.51
N ARG A 132 -9.08 -11.32 -5.43
CA ARG A 132 -8.75 -12.65 -5.95
C ARG A 132 -7.74 -13.32 -5.04
N VAL A 133 -8.01 -14.56 -4.68
CA VAL A 133 -7.08 -15.41 -3.94
C VAL A 133 -6.46 -16.37 -4.92
N LEU A 134 -5.16 -16.27 -5.09
CA LEU A 134 -4.39 -17.02 -6.07
C LEU A 134 -3.30 -17.81 -5.36
N ASP A 135 -2.90 -18.94 -5.93
CA ASP A 135 -1.71 -19.63 -5.48
C ASP A 135 -0.47 -18.76 -5.74
N PRO A 136 0.48 -18.73 -4.80
CA PRO A 136 1.72 -17.99 -5.01
C PRO A 136 2.56 -18.64 -6.10
N LEU A 137 3.33 -17.82 -6.81
CA LEU A 137 4.45 -18.32 -7.59
C LEU A 137 5.50 -18.89 -6.65
N SER A 138 6.24 -19.91 -7.06
CA SER A 138 7.34 -20.43 -6.27
C SER A 138 8.53 -20.78 -7.15
N VAL A 139 9.72 -20.53 -6.64
CA VAL A 139 10.98 -20.98 -7.25
C VAL A 139 11.86 -21.59 -6.17
N LYS A 140 12.65 -22.58 -6.57
CA LYS A 140 13.71 -23.10 -5.72
C LYS A 140 14.96 -22.25 -5.95
N TYR A 141 15.51 -21.71 -4.89
CA TYR A 141 16.78 -20.99 -4.89
C TYR A 141 17.71 -21.65 -3.88
N ARG A 142 18.74 -22.32 -4.39
CA ARG A 142 19.61 -23.19 -3.59
C ARG A 142 18.79 -24.22 -2.81
N ASP A 143 18.84 -24.22 -1.50
CA ASP A 143 18.14 -25.14 -0.57
C ASP A 143 16.82 -24.59 0.00
N ILE A 144 16.42 -23.40 -0.41
CA ILE A 144 15.15 -22.79 0.05
C ILE A 144 14.14 -22.67 -1.10
N THR A 145 12.86 -22.71 -0.77
CA THR A 145 11.79 -22.37 -1.69
C THR A 145 11.32 -20.93 -1.39
N VAL A 146 11.36 -20.09 -2.40
CA VAL A 146 10.91 -18.69 -2.32
C VAL A 146 9.53 -18.60 -2.94
N TYR A 147 8.58 -18.02 -2.21
CA TYR A 147 7.22 -17.75 -2.65
C TYR A 147 7.02 -16.26 -2.91
N GLY A 148 6.29 -15.93 -3.97
CA GLY A 148 5.97 -14.56 -4.30
C GLY A 148 4.61 -14.41 -4.94
N GLN A 149 4.09 -13.21 -4.93
CA GLN A 149 2.80 -12.93 -5.54
C GLN A 149 2.90 -12.97 -7.07
N PRO A 150 1.87 -13.49 -7.76
CA PRO A 150 1.81 -13.49 -9.23
C PRO A 150 1.63 -12.06 -9.77
N PRO A 151 1.79 -11.85 -11.09
CA PRO A 151 1.50 -10.58 -11.73
C PRO A 151 0.10 -10.01 -11.35
N PRO A 152 -0.03 -8.69 -11.28
CA PRO A 152 0.90 -7.65 -11.73
C PRO A 152 1.93 -7.16 -10.68
N THR A 153 2.25 -7.96 -9.68
CA THR A 153 3.26 -7.60 -8.68
C THR A 153 4.68 -7.87 -9.19
N GLN A 154 5.68 -7.32 -8.51
CA GLN A 154 7.09 -7.53 -8.82
C GLN A 154 7.65 -8.87 -8.32
N GLY A 155 6.81 -9.75 -7.75
CA GLY A 155 7.23 -11.06 -7.25
C GLY A 155 7.89 -11.93 -8.31
N MET A 156 7.38 -11.90 -9.55
CA MET A 156 7.98 -12.61 -10.67
C MET A 156 9.39 -12.11 -10.99
N ILE A 157 9.59 -10.80 -11.03
CA ILE A 157 10.90 -10.17 -11.30
C ILE A 157 11.93 -10.60 -10.25
N LEU A 158 11.55 -10.55 -8.98
CA LEU A 158 12.42 -11.01 -7.89
C LEU A 158 12.84 -12.49 -8.08
N MET A 159 11.92 -13.34 -8.49
CA MET A 159 12.21 -14.77 -8.73
C MET A 159 13.14 -14.97 -9.91
N GLU A 160 12.95 -14.22 -10.99
CA GLU A 160 13.85 -14.23 -12.15
C GLU A 160 15.25 -13.75 -11.76
N GLU A 161 15.37 -12.66 -10.99
CA GLU A 161 16.65 -12.19 -10.45
C GLU A 161 17.34 -13.25 -9.58
N LEU A 162 16.61 -13.96 -8.73
CA LEU A 162 17.15 -15.04 -7.91
C LEU A 162 17.68 -16.19 -8.77
N LEU A 163 16.92 -16.64 -9.75
CA LEU A 163 17.33 -17.73 -10.66
C LEU A 163 18.53 -17.36 -11.52
N LEU A 164 18.61 -16.11 -11.98
CA LEU A 164 19.79 -15.59 -12.71
C LEU A 164 21.02 -15.58 -11.80
N ASN A 165 20.88 -15.08 -10.58
CA ASN A 165 21.97 -14.98 -9.61
C ASN A 165 22.42 -16.35 -9.06
N GLU A 166 21.57 -17.38 -9.11
CA GLU A 166 21.95 -18.74 -8.66
C GLU A 166 23.13 -19.33 -9.44
N ARG A 167 23.32 -18.87 -10.67
CA ARG A 167 24.44 -19.31 -11.53
C ARG A 167 25.79 -18.79 -11.09
N PHE A 168 25.83 -17.86 -10.14
CA PHE A 168 27.04 -17.23 -9.65
C PHE A 168 27.28 -17.59 -8.18
N ASP A 169 28.53 -17.87 -7.81
CA ASP A 169 28.90 -17.92 -6.41
C ASP A 169 29.13 -16.49 -5.88
N ILE A 170 28.03 -15.81 -5.58
CA ILE A 170 28.02 -14.41 -5.14
C ILE A 170 28.92 -14.20 -3.91
N ALA A 171 29.06 -15.21 -3.05
CA ALA A 171 29.86 -15.12 -1.84
C ALA A 171 31.34 -14.97 -2.14
N SER A 172 31.84 -15.61 -3.22
CA SER A 172 33.22 -15.58 -3.65
C SER A 172 33.60 -14.37 -4.51
N LEU A 173 32.60 -13.62 -5.02
CA LEU A 173 32.85 -12.47 -5.89
C LEU A 173 33.43 -11.26 -5.11
N SER A 174 34.24 -10.46 -5.80
CA SER A 174 34.65 -9.14 -5.32
C SER A 174 33.43 -8.21 -5.19
N GLU A 175 33.54 -7.13 -4.43
CA GLU A 175 32.48 -6.14 -4.29
C GLU A 175 32.02 -5.55 -5.64
N ALA A 176 33.05 -5.24 -6.51
CA ALA A 176 32.76 -4.71 -7.84
C ALA A 176 32.00 -5.70 -8.72
N ASP A 177 32.37 -6.99 -8.68
CA ASP A 177 31.68 -8.04 -9.45
C ASP A 177 30.30 -8.31 -8.93
N ARG A 178 30.06 -8.25 -7.61
CA ARG A 178 28.70 -8.35 -7.01
C ARG A 178 27.79 -7.24 -7.50
N ILE A 179 28.30 -5.99 -7.54
CA ILE A 179 27.55 -4.85 -8.06
C ILE A 179 27.23 -5.06 -9.53
N HIS A 180 28.20 -5.54 -10.32
CA HIS A 180 28.03 -5.81 -11.74
C HIS A 180 26.95 -6.88 -12.00
N VAL A 181 27.02 -8.03 -11.34
CA VAL A 181 26.04 -9.11 -11.45
C VAL A 181 24.65 -8.63 -11.04
N GLY A 182 24.53 -7.88 -9.93
CA GLY A 182 23.27 -7.32 -9.47
C GLY A 182 22.69 -6.26 -10.43
N ALA A 183 23.51 -5.52 -11.16
CA ALA A 183 23.07 -4.57 -12.17
C ALA A 183 22.60 -5.26 -13.45
N GLU A 184 23.29 -6.31 -13.89
CA GLU A 184 22.93 -7.07 -15.09
C GLU A 184 21.67 -7.92 -14.89
N SER A 185 21.43 -8.46 -13.70
CA SER A 185 20.21 -9.23 -13.40
C SER A 185 18.92 -8.40 -13.40
N LYS A 186 19.04 -7.06 -13.42
CA LYS A 186 17.91 -6.12 -13.47
C LYS A 186 17.60 -5.60 -14.88
N LYS A 187 18.38 -5.97 -15.87
CA LYS A 187 18.14 -5.64 -17.28
C LYS A 187 17.20 -6.64 -17.94
#